data_dcc1d9c0c8e44320a574e618302da3b3
#
_entry.id   dcc1d9c0c8e44320a574e618302da3b3
#
_cell.length_a   1.000
_cell.length_b   1.000
_cell.length_c   1.000
_cell.angle_alpha   90.00
_cell.angle_beta   90.00
_cell.angle_gamma   90.00
#
_symmetry.space_group_name_H-M   'P 1'
#
loop_
_entity.id
_entity.type
_entity.pdbx_description
1 polymer ?
#
loop_
_entity_poly.entity_id
_entity_poly.type
_entity_poly.pdbx_seq_one_letter_code
_entity_poly.pdbx_strand_id
1 'polypeptide(L)'
;MNKTEIINKLKYRLQDILTDKKVETDVDILDKYSCDETSDLRFMPDLLVRAESVEDVSNTLKICNELKVCVTPRGAGTGVTGGSVPVKGGVVLSIEKMNRILEIDKNNMIAVVEPGVITFDLQQKALTEGLMYPPDPASLETCSLGGNVAENAGGPKAVKYGITKDYILGLEIVLADGTVVNTGGKTVKNATGYNLTGIILGSEGTLAVITKIYLRLIPLPAASRDILIPFNSLDLAVVAVNSILRHRIIPATIEFMEKDAIDLVVKYMDGTIPYADAGAHLLIQVDGESDDEVYSLINRISDAVDIEQDKILVADSISQSNRIWKARRSIREAIAESSPVFLAEDCVVPRSVIHVFLKALKELFNKKGLSSVMFGHAGDGNVHIDVLKKDMEYGEWKKLLPELKEQIYRRAIDLGGTITGEHGVGYLRKEYLTMALSDAEIALQQRIKKAFDPNSILNPGKIFPF
;
A
#
# COMPACT_ATOMS: atom_id res chain seq x y z
N MET A 1 -29.01 16.43 -22.19
CA MET A 1 -28.82 15.00 -22.53
C MET A 1 -29.02 14.18 -21.26
N ASN A 2 -29.73 13.06 -21.34
CA ASN A 2 -29.79 12.13 -20.21
C ASN A 2 -28.49 11.30 -20.11
N LYS A 3 -28.30 10.55 -18.99
CA LYS A 3 -27.07 9.79 -18.76
C LYS A 3 -26.78 8.81 -19.92
N THR A 4 -27.78 8.09 -20.40
CA THR A 4 -27.62 7.08 -21.47
C THR A 4 -27.15 7.74 -22.79
N GLU A 5 -27.69 8.89 -23.15
CA GLU A 5 -27.26 9.64 -24.33
C GLU A 5 -25.80 10.11 -24.21
N ILE A 6 -25.39 10.58 -23.02
CA ILE A 6 -24.02 10.99 -22.77
C ILE A 6 -23.04 9.80 -22.91
N ILE A 7 -23.38 8.66 -22.31
CA ILE A 7 -22.54 7.45 -22.35
C ILE A 7 -22.46 6.91 -23.78
N ASN A 8 -23.54 6.87 -24.52
CA ASN A 8 -23.51 6.45 -25.92
C ASN A 8 -22.63 7.39 -26.78
N LYS A 9 -22.76 8.71 -26.60
CA LYS A 9 -21.91 9.70 -27.29
C LYS A 9 -20.45 9.52 -26.92
N LEU A 10 -20.15 9.27 -25.64
CA LEU A 10 -18.80 9.01 -25.14
C LEU A 10 -18.24 7.75 -25.82
N LYS A 11 -18.98 6.63 -25.80
CA LYS A 11 -18.59 5.37 -26.43
C LYS A 11 -18.20 5.56 -27.90
N TYR A 12 -19.08 6.17 -28.70
CA TYR A 12 -18.79 6.40 -30.13
C TYR A 12 -17.54 7.24 -30.35
N ARG A 13 -17.36 8.32 -29.58
CA ARG A 13 -16.16 9.19 -29.69
C ARG A 13 -14.88 8.45 -29.31
N LEU A 14 -14.94 7.62 -28.27
CA LEU A 14 -13.79 6.83 -27.83
C LEU A 14 -13.45 5.74 -28.85
N GLN A 15 -14.44 5.04 -29.39
CA GLN A 15 -14.22 4.01 -30.44
C GLN A 15 -13.62 4.58 -31.72
N ASP A 16 -14.06 5.78 -32.13
CA ASP A 16 -13.53 6.48 -33.30
C ASP A 16 -12.03 6.82 -33.17
N ILE A 17 -11.56 7.16 -31.96
CA ILE A 17 -10.17 7.57 -31.72
C ILE A 17 -9.28 6.41 -31.26
N LEU A 18 -9.80 5.50 -30.39
CA LEU A 18 -9.01 4.50 -29.71
C LEU A 18 -9.09 3.09 -30.33
N THR A 19 -10.00 2.87 -31.27
CA THR A 19 -10.40 1.55 -31.76
C THR A 19 -11.36 0.78 -30.84
N ASP A 20 -12.20 -0.08 -31.42
CA ASP A 20 -13.20 -0.88 -30.68
C ASP A 20 -12.58 -1.80 -29.62
N LYS A 21 -11.37 -2.31 -29.87
CA LYS A 21 -10.72 -3.28 -28.97
C LYS A 21 -10.29 -2.68 -27.62
N LYS A 22 -10.15 -1.36 -27.55
CA LYS A 22 -9.74 -0.65 -26.33
C LYS A 22 -10.92 -0.16 -25.50
N VAL A 23 -12.13 -0.14 -26.06
CA VAL A 23 -13.36 0.37 -25.40
C VAL A 23 -14.32 -0.79 -25.16
N GLU A 24 -14.48 -1.18 -23.92
CA GLU A 24 -15.27 -2.33 -23.52
C GLU A 24 -16.60 -1.93 -22.89
N THR A 25 -17.66 -2.67 -23.22
CA THR A 25 -19.04 -2.48 -22.71
C THR A 25 -19.70 -3.78 -22.27
N ASP A 26 -19.01 -4.92 -22.42
CA ASP A 26 -19.51 -6.21 -21.97
C ASP A 26 -19.65 -6.24 -20.44
N VAL A 27 -20.84 -6.59 -19.95
CA VAL A 27 -21.18 -6.53 -18.53
C VAL A 27 -20.30 -7.48 -17.69
N ASP A 28 -19.98 -8.66 -18.21
CA ASP A 28 -19.18 -9.67 -17.50
C ASP A 28 -17.72 -9.20 -17.38
N ILE A 29 -17.26 -8.41 -18.35
CA ILE A 29 -15.94 -7.77 -18.30
C ILE A 29 -15.97 -6.59 -17.35
N LEU A 30 -16.97 -5.72 -17.44
CA LEU A 30 -17.12 -4.55 -16.58
C LEU A 30 -17.23 -4.96 -15.09
N ASP A 31 -17.86 -6.11 -14.81
CA ASP A 31 -18.01 -6.62 -13.45
C ASP A 31 -16.65 -6.86 -12.77
N LYS A 32 -15.63 -7.32 -13.50
CA LYS A 32 -14.26 -7.51 -12.98
C LYS A 32 -13.58 -6.20 -12.59
N TYR A 33 -14.03 -5.08 -13.13
CA TYR A 33 -13.53 -3.73 -12.84
C TYR A 33 -14.43 -2.94 -11.89
N SER A 34 -15.49 -3.58 -11.38
CA SER A 34 -16.44 -2.97 -10.44
C SER A 34 -15.96 -2.95 -8.98
N CYS A 35 -14.90 -3.69 -8.66
CA CYS A 35 -14.33 -3.84 -7.32
C CYS A 35 -12.80 -3.79 -7.35
N ASP A 36 -12.18 -3.61 -6.20
CA ASP A 36 -10.78 -3.91 -5.90
C ASP A 36 -10.72 -4.97 -4.78
N GLU A 37 -9.63 -5.07 -4.02
CA GLU A 37 -9.53 -6.01 -2.90
C GLU A 37 -10.31 -5.55 -1.64
N THR A 38 -11.07 -4.46 -1.74
CA THR A 38 -11.93 -3.99 -0.67
C THR A 38 -13.15 -4.91 -0.52
N SER A 39 -13.32 -5.49 0.65
CA SER A 39 -14.47 -6.35 0.94
C SER A 39 -15.78 -5.59 0.81
N ASP A 40 -16.80 -6.24 0.23
CA ASP A 40 -18.19 -5.76 0.12
C ASP A 40 -18.36 -4.40 -0.60
N LEU A 41 -17.39 -3.95 -1.39
CA LEU A 41 -17.46 -2.70 -2.16
C LEU A 41 -17.47 -2.98 -3.65
N ARG A 42 -18.60 -2.72 -4.32
CA ARG A 42 -18.76 -2.97 -5.74
C ARG A 42 -19.64 -1.91 -6.39
N PHE A 43 -19.13 -1.27 -7.44
CA PHE A 43 -19.85 -0.30 -8.25
C PHE A 43 -19.54 -0.52 -9.73
N MET A 44 -20.56 -0.72 -10.55
CA MET A 44 -20.40 -0.96 -11.99
C MET A 44 -19.96 0.31 -12.72
N PRO A 45 -18.88 0.28 -13.52
CA PRO A 45 -18.59 1.33 -14.48
C PRO A 45 -19.59 1.31 -15.64
N ASP A 46 -19.71 2.44 -16.33
CA ASP A 46 -20.49 2.51 -17.56
C ASP A 46 -19.67 2.02 -18.78
N LEU A 47 -18.33 2.22 -18.75
CA LEU A 47 -17.38 1.82 -19.79
C LEU A 47 -16.05 1.44 -19.16
N LEU A 48 -15.29 0.57 -19.85
CA LEU A 48 -13.88 0.33 -19.57
C LEU A 48 -13.05 0.76 -20.77
N VAL A 49 -11.98 1.54 -20.53
CA VAL A 49 -10.96 1.85 -21.53
C VAL A 49 -9.65 1.21 -21.10
N ARG A 50 -9.05 0.38 -21.97
CA ARG A 50 -7.73 -0.20 -21.79
C ARG A 50 -6.70 0.61 -22.57
N ALA A 51 -6.01 1.53 -21.89
CA ALA A 51 -4.99 2.35 -22.50
C ALA A 51 -3.69 1.56 -22.72
N GLU A 52 -3.05 1.78 -23.85
CA GLU A 52 -1.76 1.19 -24.25
C GLU A 52 -0.69 2.27 -24.47
N SER A 53 -1.09 3.54 -24.46
CA SER A 53 -0.20 4.68 -24.69
C SER A 53 -0.66 5.93 -23.94
N VAL A 54 0.23 6.92 -23.82
CA VAL A 54 -0.08 8.24 -23.26
C VAL A 54 -1.16 8.97 -24.08
N GLU A 55 -1.19 8.75 -25.39
CA GLU A 55 -2.18 9.31 -26.31
C GLU A 55 -3.58 8.76 -26.02
N ASP A 56 -3.70 7.46 -25.72
CA ASP A 56 -4.97 6.84 -25.34
C ASP A 56 -5.51 7.46 -24.05
N VAL A 57 -4.64 7.65 -23.05
CA VAL A 57 -5.00 8.29 -21.79
C VAL A 57 -5.44 9.73 -22.01
N SER A 58 -4.64 10.52 -22.76
CA SER A 58 -4.91 11.92 -23.06
C SER A 58 -6.25 12.10 -23.78
N ASN A 59 -6.49 11.33 -24.85
CA ASN A 59 -7.74 11.40 -25.62
C ASN A 59 -8.95 10.98 -24.77
N THR A 60 -8.81 9.94 -23.94
CA THR A 60 -9.89 9.50 -23.04
C THR A 60 -10.25 10.61 -22.06
N LEU A 61 -9.27 11.19 -21.38
CA LEU A 61 -9.50 12.26 -20.40
C LEU A 61 -10.10 13.50 -21.05
N LYS A 62 -9.57 13.91 -22.19
CA LYS A 62 -10.10 15.06 -22.94
C LYS A 62 -11.58 14.91 -23.27
N ILE A 63 -11.99 13.75 -23.82
CA ILE A 63 -13.39 13.51 -24.18
C ILE A 63 -14.27 13.42 -22.93
N CYS A 64 -13.80 12.74 -21.87
CA CYS A 64 -14.52 12.64 -20.61
C CYS A 64 -14.70 14.02 -19.95
N ASN A 65 -13.66 14.86 -19.99
CA ASN A 65 -13.70 16.22 -19.44
C ASN A 65 -14.70 17.13 -20.17
N GLU A 66 -14.74 17.07 -21.52
CA GLU A 66 -15.71 17.79 -22.33
C GLU A 66 -17.15 17.36 -22.03
N LEU A 67 -17.37 16.06 -21.82
CA LEU A 67 -18.69 15.49 -21.54
C LEU A 67 -19.03 15.45 -20.05
N LYS A 68 -18.09 15.86 -19.18
CA LYS A 68 -18.19 15.81 -17.70
C LYS A 68 -18.53 14.41 -17.18
N VAL A 69 -17.90 13.37 -17.76
CA VAL A 69 -18.04 11.98 -17.34
C VAL A 69 -16.89 11.64 -16.39
N CYS A 70 -17.23 10.99 -15.28
CA CYS A 70 -16.25 10.56 -14.28
C CYS A 70 -15.29 9.51 -14.85
N VAL A 71 -14.01 9.57 -14.44
CA VAL A 71 -12.97 8.62 -14.80
C VAL A 71 -12.32 8.10 -13.53
N THR A 72 -12.29 6.80 -13.36
CA THR A 72 -11.55 6.12 -12.29
C THR A 72 -10.32 5.46 -12.89
N PRO A 73 -9.11 6.01 -12.67
CA PRO A 73 -7.87 5.36 -13.07
C PRO A 73 -7.69 4.05 -12.31
N ARG A 74 -7.21 3.01 -13.00
CA ARG A 74 -6.99 1.70 -12.39
C ARG A 74 -5.70 1.07 -12.88
N GLY A 75 -4.81 0.73 -11.95
CA GLY A 75 -3.72 -0.20 -12.14
C GLY A 75 -4.19 -1.65 -11.98
N ALA A 76 -3.49 -2.44 -11.19
CA ALA A 76 -3.84 -3.85 -10.96
C ALA A 76 -5.09 -4.05 -10.07
N GLY A 77 -5.56 -3.03 -9.37
CA GLY A 77 -6.74 -3.11 -8.51
C GLY A 77 -6.53 -3.84 -7.18
N THR A 78 -5.31 -3.88 -6.68
CA THR A 78 -4.91 -4.53 -5.42
C THR A 78 -5.12 -3.66 -4.18
N GLY A 79 -5.69 -2.46 -4.32
CA GLY A 79 -6.02 -1.58 -3.21
C GLY A 79 -7.13 -2.13 -2.32
N VAL A 80 -7.12 -1.74 -1.04
CA VAL A 80 -8.04 -2.24 -0.01
C VAL A 80 -8.92 -1.14 0.60
N THR A 81 -9.00 0.02 -0.06
CA THR A 81 -9.78 1.18 0.40
C THR A 81 -10.84 1.66 -0.58
N GLY A 82 -11.05 0.93 -1.66
CA GLY A 82 -11.96 1.31 -2.73
C GLY A 82 -11.38 2.41 -3.64
N GLY A 83 -10.06 2.62 -3.63
CA GLY A 83 -9.37 3.65 -4.41
C GLY A 83 -9.61 3.53 -5.91
N SER A 84 -9.62 2.30 -6.45
CA SER A 84 -9.84 2.02 -7.87
C SER A 84 -11.27 1.61 -8.23
N VAL A 85 -12.23 1.68 -7.28
CA VAL A 85 -13.64 1.33 -7.51
C VAL A 85 -14.40 2.54 -8.09
N PRO A 86 -15.17 2.41 -9.20
CA PRO A 86 -15.85 3.53 -9.84
C PRO A 86 -17.15 3.91 -9.12
N VAL A 87 -17.05 4.47 -7.92
CA VAL A 87 -18.19 4.77 -7.02
C VAL A 87 -19.20 5.78 -7.60
N LYS A 88 -18.85 6.47 -8.66
CA LYS A 88 -19.74 7.38 -9.41
C LYS A 88 -20.08 6.87 -10.80
N GLY A 89 -19.77 5.60 -11.11
CA GLY A 89 -19.88 5.07 -12.47
C GLY A 89 -18.89 5.74 -13.42
N GLY A 90 -19.29 5.97 -14.66
CA GLY A 90 -18.42 6.57 -15.68
C GLY A 90 -17.44 5.57 -16.28
N VAL A 91 -16.23 6.02 -16.57
CA VAL A 91 -15.20 5.22 -17.22
C VAL A 91 -14.20 4.70 -16.19
N VAL A 92 -13.94 3.40 -16.20
CA VAL A 92 -12.68 2.87 -15.65
C VAL A 92 -11.61 2.97 -16.74
N LEU A 93 -10.52 3.68 -16.44
CA LEU A 93 -9.36 3.82 -17.31
C LEU A 93 -8.24 2.91 -16.80
N SER A 94 -8.14 1.70 -17.37
CA SER A 94 -7.11 0.73 -17.04
C SER A 94 -5.80 1.06 -17.75
N ILE A 95 -4.71 1.07 -16.96
CA ILE A 95 -3.34 1.26 -17.44
C ILE A 95 -2.54 -0.06 -17.46
N GLU A 96 -3.17 -1.21 -17.23
CA GLU A 96 -2.51 -2.53 -17.14
C GLU A 96 -1.71 -2.90 -18.39
N LYS A 97 -2.11 -2.39 -19.58
CA LYS A 97 -1.42 -2.62 -20.84
C LYS A 97 -0.20 -1.71 -21.07
N MET A 98 -0.04 -0.68 -20.24
CA MET A 98 1.17 0.15 -20.21
C MET A 98 2.17 -0.46 -19.22
N ASN A 99 2.77 -1.58 -19.58
CA ASN A 99 3.53 -2.44 -18.65
C ASN A 99 4.97 -2.73 -19.11
N ARG A 100 5.56 -1.83 -19.86
CA ARG A 100 6.94 -1.98 -20.35
C ARG A 100 7.94 -1.36 -19.37
N ILE A 101 9.03 -2.08 -19.08
CA ILE A 101 10.25 -1.51 -18.52
C ILE A 101 11.01 -0.88 -19.69
N LEU A 102 10.97 0.44 -19.77
CA LEU A 102 11.50 1.19 -20.91
C LEU A 102 13.02 1.27 -20.88
N GLU A 103 13.62 1.37 -19.69
CA GLU A 103 15.05 1.51 -19.50
C GLU A 103 15.49 1.10 -18.09
N ILE A 104 16.66 0.46 -17.99
CA ILE A 104 17.44 0.34 -16.75
C ILE A 104 18.79 0.98 -17.01
N ASP A 105 18.99 2.19 -16.50
CA ASP A 105 20.23 2.94 -16.61
C ASP A 105 21.13 2.63 -15.41
N LYS A 106 22.05 1.69 -15.59
CA LYS A 106 23.00 1.25 -14.57
C LYS A 106 23.92 2.36 -14.09
N ASN A 107 24.38 3.21 -14.98
CA ASN A 107 25.34 4.25 -14.66
C ASN A 107 24.74 5.33 -13.75
N ASN A 108 23.47 5.61 -13.95
CA ASN A 108 22.71 6.57 -13.16
C ASN A 108 21.87 5.90 -12.06
N MET A 109 21.82 4.55 -12.02
CA MET A 109 20.97 3.78 -11.10
C MET A 109 19.50 4.22 -11.17
N ILE A 110 18.96 4.25 -12.39
CA ILE A 110 17.60 4.71 -12.65
C ILE A 110 16.86 3.68 -13.50
N ALA A 111 15.61 3.42 -13.17
CA ALA A 111 14.66 2.74 -14.03
C ALA A 111 13.66 3.75 -14.60
N VAL A 112 13.29 3.55 -15.88
CA VAL A 112 12.18 4.26 -16.52
C VAL A 112 11.16 3.21 -16.93
N VAL A 113 9.94 3.35 -16.42
CA VAL A 113 8.90 2.33 -16.57
C VAL A 113 7.54 2.93 -16.90
N GLU A 114 6.69 2.14 -17.51
CA GLU A 114 5.26 2.42 -17.62
C GLU A 114 4.53 2.04 -16.32
N PRO A 115 3.37 2.68 -16.01
CA PRO A 115 2.71 2.54 -14.71
C PRO A 115 2.08 1.15 -14.46
N GLY A 116 1.80 0.38 -15.49
CA GLY A 116 1.26 -0.98 -15.40
C GLY A 116 2.29 -2.06 -15.12
N VAL A 117 3.58 -1.73 -15.06
CA VAL A 117 4.63 -2.69 -14.68
C VAL A 117 4.36 -3.20 -13.26
N ILE A 118 4.40 -4.53 -13.09
CA ILE A 118 4.30 -5.17 -11.78
C ILE A 118 5.57 -4.90 -10.99
N THR A 119 5.42 -4.59 -9.71
CA THR A 119 6.55 -4.18 -8.86
C THR A 119 7.59 -5.29 -8.75
N PHE A 120 7.16 -6.55 -8.62
CA PHE A 120 8.04 -7.73 -8.62
C PHE A 120 8.87 -7.83 -9.91
N ASP A 121 8.26 -7.59 -11.07
CA ASP A 121 8.95 -7.69 -12.36
C ASP A 121 10.08 -6.65 -12.47
N LEU A 122 9.84 -5.42 -12.01
CA LEU A 122 10.89 -4.41 -11.92
C LEU A 122 12.01 -4.85 -10.96
N GLN A 123 11.66 -5.38 -9.79
CA GLN A 123 12.66 -5.85 -8.83
C GLN A 123 13.51 -6.97 -9.42
N GLN A 124 12.90 -7.98 -10.03
CA GLN A 124 13.63 -9.06 -10.68
C GLN A 124 14.55 -8.55 -11.80
N LYS A 125 14.06 -7.60 -12.61
CA LYS A 125 14.88 -6.99 -13.66
C LYS A 125 16.05 -6.19 -13.09
N ALA A 126 15.83 -5.41 -12.03
CA ALA A 126 16.90 -4.65 -11.36
C ALA A 126 17.98 -5.60 -10.78
N LEU A 127 17.57 -6.71 -10.13
CA LEU A 127 18.48 -7.72 -9.58
C LEU A 127 19.43 -8.29 -10.63
N THR A 128 18.96 -8.56 -11.86
CA THR A 128 19.83 -9.06 -12.95
C THR A 128 20.92 -8.05 -13.34
N GLU A 129 20.76 -6.79 -12.96
CA GLU A 129 21.69 -5.69 -13.22
C GLU A 129 22.57 -5.33 -12.00
N GLY A 130 22.45 -6.09 -10.89
CA GLY A 130 23.15 -5.81 -9.63
C GLY A 130 22.57 -4.62 -8.86
N LEU A 131 21.32 -4.26 -9.13
CA LEU A 131 20.60 -3.15 -8.52
C LEU A 131 19.37 -3.64 -7.78
N MET A 132 18.82 -2.80 -6.90
CA MET A 132 17.63 -3.06 -6.11
C MET A 132 16.64 -1.90 -6.19
N TYR A 133 15.36 -2.21 -6.32
CA TYR A 133 14.23 -1.32 -6.03
C TYR A 133 13.62 -1.77 -4.69
N PRO A 134 13.87 -1.05 -3.58
CA PRO A 134 13.55 -1.53 -2.24
C PRO A 134 12.07 -1.63 -1.86
N PRO A 135 11.15 -0.71 -2.27
CA PRO A 135 9.77 -0.77 -1.84
C PRO A 135 9.13 -2.14 -2.15
N ASP A 136 8.53 -2.75 -1.12
CA ASP A 136 8.02 -4.13 -1.16
C ASP A 136 6.65 -4.28 -0.49
N PRO A 137 5.59 -3.65 -1.05
CA PRO A 137 4.25 -3.79 -0.52
C PRO A 137 3.81 -5.26 -0.47
N ALA A 138 2.88 -5.60 0.43
CA ALA A 138 2.41 -6.97 0.62
C ALA A 138 1.89 -7.62 -0.68
N SER A 139 1.32 -6.83 -1.58
CA SER A 139 0.85 -7.23 -2.91
C SER A 139 1.93 -7.21 -4.01
N LEU A 140 3.21 -7.28 -3.65
CA LEU A 140 4.38 -7.13 -4.53
C LEU A 140 4.28 -7.85 -5.87
N GLU A 141 3.78 -9.11 -5.87
CA GLU A 141 3.69 -9.95 -7.07
C GLU A 141 2.52 -9.58 -7.99
N THR A 142 1.62 -8.71 -7.54
CA THR A 142 0.39 -8.37 -8.26
C THR A 142 0.15 -6.87 -8.43
N CYS A 143 0.72 -6.03 -7.56
CA CYS A 143 0.51 -4.58 -7.63
C CYS A 143 1.32 -3.93 -8.77
N SER A 144 0.75 -2.87 -9.35
CA SER A 144 1.42 -2.08 -10.38
C SER A 144 2.16 -0.87 -9.79
N LEU A 145 3.27 -0.48 -10.41
CA LEU A 145 4.04 0.69 -9.99
C LEU A 145 3.24 1.99 -10.01
N GLY A 146 2.34 2.16 -10.99
CA GLY A 146 1.45 3.32 -11.02
C GLY A 146 0.48 3.35 -9.83
N GLY A 147 -0.03 2.19 -9.39
CA GLY A 147 -0.80 2.04 -8.17
C GLY A 147 0.02 2.41 -6.93
N ASN A 148 1.25 1.87 -6.82
CA ASN A 148 2.14 2.18 -5.69
C ASN A 148 2.47 3.67 -5.59
N VAL A 149 2.67 4.35 -6.72
CA VAL A 149 2.88 5.81 -6.75
C VAL A 149 1.61 6.56 -6.34
N ALA A 150 0.44 6.15 -6.83
CA ALA A 150 -0.83 6.78 -6.52
C ALA A 150 -1.20 6.66 -5.02
N GLU A 151 -0.88 5.53 -4.39
CA GLU A 151 -1.10 5.30 -2.95
C GLU A 151 0.08 5.75 -2.08
N ASN A 152 1.26 5.96 -2.64
CA ASN A 152 2.51 6.10 -1.90
C ASN A 152 2.79 4.85 -1.03
N ALA A 153 2.67 3.67 -1.63
CA ALA A 153 2.73 2.39 -0.94
C ALA A 153 4.01 2.20 -0.11
N GLY A 154 3.84 1.60 1.06
CA GLY A 154 4.92 1.22 1.97
C GLY A 154 5.32 -0.25 1.83
N GLY A 155 5.69 -0.88 2.97
CA GLY A 155 6.07 -2.28 3.09
C GLY A 155 7.15 -2.51 4.14
N PRO A 156 7.51 -3.78 4.41
CA PRO A 156 8.43 -4.17 5.48
C PRO A 156 9.80 -3.46 5.47
N LYS A 157 10.31 -3.11 4.29
CA LYS A 157 11.63 -2.46 4.15
C LYS A 157 11.62 -0.95 4.42
N ALA A 158 10.47 -0.36 4.75
CA ALA A 158 10.35 1.08 4.97
C ALA A 158 11.28 1.60 6.08
N VAL A 159 11.54 0.81 7.11
CA VAL A 159 12.39 1.20 8.26
C VAL A 159 13.81 1.59 7.87
N LYS A 160 14.43 0.93 6.88
CA LYS A 160 15.77 1.24 6.39
C LYS A 160 15.77 2.03 5.10
N TYR A 161 14.90 1.63 4.18
CA TYR A 161 14.98 2.08 2.80
C TYR A 161 13.94 3.14 2.45
N GLY A 162 12.95 3.39 3.32
CA GLY A 162 11.85 4.30 3.00
C GLY A 162 10.78 3.61 2.13
N ILE A 163 9.87 4.41 1.61
CA ILE A 163 8.68 3.98 0.89
C ILE A 163 8.70 4.47 -0.55
N THR A 164 7.65 4.25 -1.32
CA THR A 164 7.58 4.58 -2.76
C THR A 164 8.03 6.01 -3.06
N LYS A 165 7.60 7.03 -2.29
CA LYS A 165 7.96 8.45 -2.52
C LYS A 165 9.48 8.71 -2.52
N ASP A 166 10.24 7.91 -1.78
CA ASP A 166 11.68 8.11 -1.60
C ASP A 166 12.48 7.69 -2.85
N TYR A 167 11.80 7.01 -3.80
CA TYR A 167 12.40 6.48 -5.03
C TYR A 167 11.90 7.16 -6.30
N ILE A 168 10.88 8.01 -6.24
CA ILE A 168 10.34 8.67 -7.44
C ILE A 168 11.14 9.94 -7.75
N LEU A 169 11.82 9.94 -8.89
CA LEU A 169 12.58 11.09 -9.40
C LEU A 169 11.75 11.99 -10.32
N GLY A 170 10.73 11.43 -10.95
CA GLY A 170 9.85 12.17 -11.86
C GLY A 170 8.73 11.31 -12.41
N LEU A 171 7.73 11.97 -12.97
CA LEU A 171 6.55 11.35 -13.56
C LEU A 171 6.21 12.02 -14.89
N GLU A 172 5.69 11.25 -15.83
CA GLU A 172 4.82 11.75 -16.89
C GLU A 172 3.40 11.49 -16.45
N ILE A 173 2.58 12.54 -16.48
CA ILE A 173 1.18 12.51 -16.04
C ILE A 173 0.27 13.12 -17.09
N VAL A 174 -1.00 12.72 -17.08
CA VAL A 174 -2.04 13.35 -17.90
C VAL A 174 -3.07 13.98 -16.98
N LEU A 175 -3.30 15.29 -17.15
CA LEU A 175 -4.28 16.07 -16.40
C LEU A 175 -5.72 15.76 -16.87
N ALA A 176 -6.71 16.21 -16.11
CA ALA A 176 -8.12 15.99 -16.41
C ALA A 176 -8.56 16.49 -17.80
N ASP A 177 -7.91 17.51 -18.35
CA ASP A 177 -8.19 18.08 -19.68
C ASP A 177 -7.44 17.36 -20.83
N GLY A 178 -6.68 16.31 -20.52
CA GLY A 178 -5.86 15.56 -21.47
C GLY A 178 -4.46 16.14 -21.68
N THR A 179 -4.06 17.20 -21.00
CA THR A 179 -2.71 17.79 -21.11
C THR A 179 -1.67 16.85 -20.50
N VAL A 180 -0.63 16.52 -21.27
CA VAL A 180 0.52 15.73 -20.82
C VAL A 180 1.56 16.64 -20.17
N VAL A 181 1.99 16.29 -18.96
CA VAL A 181 2.98 17.06 -18.20
C VAL A 181 4.08 16.12 -17.68
N ASN A 182 5.34 16.56 -17.77
CA ASN A 182 6.48 15.89 -17.15
C ASN A 182 6.89 16.62 -15.88
N THR A 183 7.02 15.89 -14.78
CA THR A 183 7.46 16.42 -13.48
C THR A 183 8.75 15.72 -13.06
N GLY A 184 9.86 16.47 -12.96
CA GLY A 184 11.16 15.84 -12.66
C GLY A 184 11.76 15.08 -13.85
N GLY A 185 12.49 13.99 -13.57
CA GLY A 185 13.18 13.21 -14.60
C GLY A 185 14.37 12.41 -14.04
N LYS A 186 15.43 12.19 -14.83
CA LYS A 186 16.59 11.36 -14.46
C LYS A 186 17.61 12.06 -13.54
N THR A 187 17.32 13.19 -12.97
CA THR A 187 18.25 13.91 -12.10
C THR A 187 17.98 13.64 -10.63
N VAL A 188 19.02 13.35 -9.84
CA VAL A 188 18.92 13.12 -8.40
C VAL A 188 18.50 14.38 -7.64
N LYS A 189 18.89 15.56 -8.15
CA LYS A 189 18.52 16.87 -7.60
C LYS A 189 17.70 17.64 -8.62
N ASN A 190 16.60 18.23 -8.17
CA ASN A 190 15.82 19.17 -8.97
C ASN A 190 15.16 20.20 -8.04
N ALA A 191 15.58 21.46 -8.17
CA ALA A 191 15.01 22.59 -7.45
C ALA A 191 14.33 23.60 -8.39
N THR A 192 13.96 23.18 -9.61
CA THR A 192 13.36 24.02 -10.65
C THR A 192 11.84 24.06 -10.45
N GLY A 193 11.35 25.05 -9.73
CA GLY A 193 9.92 25.24 -9.46
C GLY A 193 9.39 24.40 -8.28
N TYR A 194 8.08 24.29 -8.20
CA TYR A 194 7.43 23.46 -7.18
C TYR A 194 7.64 21.97 -7.43
N ASN A 195 7.71 21.19 -6.35
CA ASN A 195 7.77 19.74 -6.44
C ASN A 195 6.40 19.13 -6.81
N LEU A 196 6.07 19.18 -8.09
CA LEU A 196 4.82 18.62 -8.59
C LEU A 196 4.81 17.08 -8.48
N THR A 197 5.96 16.43 -8.61
CA THR A 197 6.08 14.98 -8.38
C THR A 197 5.57 14.61 -6.99
N GLY A 198 5.99 15.35 -5.95
CA GLY A 198 5.54 15.12 -4.58
C GLY A 198 4.06 15.39 -4.34
N ILE A 199 3.43 16.27 -5.15
CA ILE A 199 1.98 16.52 -5.07
C ILE A 199 1.16 15.37 -5.65
N ILE A 200 1.67 14.69 -6.68
CA ILE A 200 1.00 13.55 -7.33
C ILE A 200 1.12 12.26 -6.50
N LEU A 201 2.23 12.08 -5.80
CA LEU A 201 2.45 10.94 -4.91
C LEU A 201 1.37 10.89 -3.80
N GLY A 202 0.72 9.73 -3.65
CA GLY A 202 -0.35 9.55 -2.67
C GLY A 202 -1.65 10.30 -2.99
N SER A 203 -1.85 10.74 -4.25
CA SER A 203 -3.08 11.42 -4.69
C SER A 203 -4.22 10.49 -5.06
N GLU A 204 -4.02 9.18 -4.98
CA GLU A 204 -5.02 8.14 -5.24
C GLU A 204 -5.75 8.32 -6.60
N GLY A 205 -5.01 8.76 -7.64
CA GLY A 205 -5.57 9.01 -8.97
C GLY A 205 -6.57 10.17 -9.05
N THR A 206 -6.64 11.04 -8.03
CA THR A 206 -7.59 12.16 -8.01
C THR A 206 -7.05 13.41 -8.67
N LEU A 207 -5.74 13.55 -8.88
CA LEU A 207 -5.12 14.74 -9.46
C LEU A 207 -4.73 14.55 -10.93
N ALA A 208 -4.23 13.39 -11.30
CA ALA A 208 -3.78 13.07 -12.65
C ALA A 208 -3.74 11.56 -12.86
N VAL A 209 -3.57 11.13 -14.12
CA VAL A 209 -3.26 9.73 -14.48
C VAL A 209 -1.78 9.63 -14.82
N ILE A 210 -1.08 8.71 -14.16
CA ILE A 210 0.36 8.47 -14.37
C ILE A 210 0.54 7.63 -15.63
N THR A 211 1.48 8.01 -16.50
CA THR A 211 1.78 7.31 -17.76
C THR A 211 3.24 6.88 -17.88
N LYS A 212 4.15 7.47 -17.10
CA LYS A 212 5.55 7.06 -17.01
C LYS A 212 6.14 7.42 -15.66
N ILE A 213 7.07 6.58 -15.17
CA ILE A 213 7.70 6.74 -13.86
C ILE A 213 9.21 6.67 -14.02
N TYR A 214 9.91 7.63 -13.42
CA TYR A 214 11.37 7.65 -13.29
C TYR A 214 11.72 7.27 -11.84
N LEU A 215 12.36 6.10 -11.66
CA LEU A 215 12.63 5.47 -10.38
C LEU A 215 14.13 5.47 -10.09
N ARG A 216 14.49 5.85 -8.87
CA ARG A 216 15.83 5.61 -8.35
C ARG A 216 15.98 4.13 -7.99
N LEU A 217 17.11 3.55 -8.36
CA LEU A 217 17.57 2.26 -7.87
C LEU A 217 18.75 2.46 -6.94
N ILE A 218 19.09 1.45 -6.16
CA ILE A 218 20.28 1.44 -5.30
C ILE A 218 21.11 0.19 -5.59
N PRO A 219 22.40 0.16 -5.22
CA PRO A 219 23.18 -1.07 -5.29
C PRO A 219 22.52 -2.19 -4.48
N LEU A 220 22.56 -3.41 -5.02
CA LEU A 220 22.09 -4.59 -4.30
C LEU A 220 23.06 -4.90 -3.14
N PRO A 221 22.59 -5.04 -1.88
CA PRO A 221 23.41 -5.51 -0.79
C PRO A 221 24.03 -6.88 -1.10
N ALA A 222 25.31 -7.08 -0.77
CA ALA A 222 26.03 -8.29 -1.11
C ALA A 222 25.64 -9.49 -0.23
N ALA A 223 25.15 -9.23 0.99
CA ALA A 223 24.71 -10.25 1.94
C ALA A 223 23.44 -9.83 2.67
N SER A 224 22.60 -10.80 3.02
CA SER A 224 21.45 -10.58 3.90
C SER A 224 21.12 -11.85 4.68
N ARG A 225 20.54 -11.69 5.88
CA ARG A 225 20.03 -12.80 6.71
C ARG A 225 18.72 -12.39 7.37
N ASP A 226 17.84 -13.36 7.50
CA ASP A 226 16.60 -13.23 8.27
C ASP A 226 16.80 -13.87 9.64
N ILE A 227 16.32 -13.20 10.67
CA ILE A 227 16.32 -13.73 12.04
C ILE A 227 14.92 -13.66 12.62
N LEU A 228 14.59 -14.65 13.43
CA LEU A 228 13.35 -14.72 14.20
C LEU A 228 13.69 -14.74 15.69
N ILE A 229 13.13 -13.79 16.42
CA ILE A 229 13.34 -13.64 17.86
C ILE A 229 12.00 -13.84 18.57
N PRO A 230 11.86 -14.88 19.42
CA PRO A 230 10.67 -15.09 20.23
C PRO A 230 10.68 -14.20 21.49
N PHE A 231 9.54 -13.69 21.87
CA PHE A 231 9.33 -12.94 23.11
C PHE A 231 8.17 -13.52 23.93
N ASN A 232 8.24 -13.41 25.24
CA ASN A 232 7.18 -13.87 26.14
C ASN A 232 5.92 -12.99 26.04
N SER A 233 6.05 -11.75 25.57
CA SER A 233 4.95 -10.82 25.37
C SER A 233 5.24 -9.83 24.25
N LEU A 234 4.15 -9.27 23.71
CA LEU A 234 4.24 -8.20 22.71
C LEU A 234 4.92 -6.94 23.25
N ASP A 235 4.69 -6.59 24.52
CA ASP A 235 5.34 -5.43 25.14
C ASP A 235 6.87 -5.54 25.13
N LEU A 236 7.40 -6.74 25.43
CA LEU A 236 8.84 -6.99 25.37
C LEU A 236 9.37 -6.90 23.94
N ALA A 237 8.65 -7.41 22.96
CA ALA A 237 9.02 -7.33 21.57
C ALA A 237 9.12 -5.86 21.09
N VAL A 238 8.15 -5.01 21.43
CA VAL A 238 8.16 -3.59 21.04
C VAL A 238 9.26 -2.80 21.77
N VAL A 239 9.51 -3.11 23.05
CA VAL A 239 10.65 -2.52 23.78
C VAL A 239 11.97 -2.89 23.09
N ALA A 240 12.12 -4.14 22.65
CA ALA A 240 13.30 -4.61 21.92
C ALA A 240 13.51 -3.85 20.59
N VAL A 241 12.45 -3.55 19.83
CA VAL A 241 12.56 -2.71 18.61
C VAL A 241 13.18 -1.36 18.91
N ASN A 242 12.68 -0.68 19.95
CA ASN A 242 13.22 0.63 20.34
C ASN A 242 14.68 0.53 20.80
N SER A 243 15.05 -0.57 21.48
CA SER A 243 16.42 -0.83 21.90
C SER A 243 17.36 -1.02 20.70
N ILE A 244 16.98 -1.86 19.72
CA ILE A 244 17.75 -2.07 18.48
C ILE A 244 18.08 -0.73 17.80
N LEU A 245 17.05 0.09 17.58
CA LEU A 245 17.22 1.38 16.89
C LEU A 245 18.07 2.38 17.70
N ARG A 246 17.96 2.41 19.05
CA ARG A 246 18.80 3.24 19.92
C ARG A 246 20.26 2.80 19.89
N HIS A 247 20.55 1.50 19.69
CA HIS A 247 21.89 0.98 19.50
C HIS A 247 22.45 1.25 18.09
N ARG A 248 21.80 2.12 17.32
CA ARG A 248 22.23 2.54 15.97
C ARG A 248 22.27 1.36 14.98
N ILE A 249 21.35 0.42 15.14
CA ILE A 249 21.16 -0.68 14.22
C ILE A 249 19.86 -0.39 13.47
N ILE A 250 19.94 -0.28 12.14
CA ILE A 250 18.78 -0.06 11.27
C ILE A 250 18.69 -1.30 10.37
N PRO A 251 17.91 -2.31 10.78
CA PRO A 251 17.69 -3.49 9.96
C PRO A 251 16.93 -3.16 8.67
N ALA A 252 17.06 -4.01 7.66
CA ALA A 252 16.29 -3.88 6.42
C ALA A 252 14.78 -3.98 6.68
N THR A 253 14.38 -4.87 7.60
CA THR A 253 12.99 -5.01 8.08
C THR A 253 12.93 -5.27 9.57
N ILE A 254 11.84 -4.85 10.24
CA ILE A 254 11.46 -5.28 11.58
C ILE A 254 9.95 -5.46 11.62
N GLU A 255 9.52 -6.72 11.57
CA GLU A 255 8.11 -7.12 11.61
C GLU A 255 7.74 -7.71 12.96
N PHE A 256 6.53 -7.45 13.45
CA PHE A 256 6.02 -8.14 14.62
C PHE A 256 4.79 -8.99 14.29
N MET A 257 4.64 -10.07 15.02
CA MET A 257 3.44 -10.90 15.06
C MET A 257 3.08 -11.14 16.53
N GLU A 258 1.86 -10.80 16.92
CA GLU A 258 1.37 -11.11 18.26
C GLU A 258 0.91 -12.57 18.39
N LYS A 259 0.63 -13.02 19.62
CA LYS A 259 0.23 -14.41 19.91
C LYS A 259 -0.96 -14.88 19.07
N ASP A 260 -2.01 -14.07 18.93
CA ASP A 260 -3.19 -14.44 18.16
C ASP A 260 -2.85 -14.64 16.66
N ALA A 261 -1.91 -13.85 16.12
CA ALA A 261 -1.42 -14.02 14.75
C ALA A 261 -0.60 -15.31 14.62
N ILE A 262 0.30 -15.60 15.59
CA ILE A 262 1.09 -16.82 15.62
C ILE A 262 0.18 -18.05 15.65
N ASP A 263 -0.81 -18.08 16.55
CA ASP A 263 -1.73 -19.21 16.70
C ASP A 263 -2.55 -19.47 15.44
N LEU A 264 -3.03 -18.43 14.78
CA LEU A 264 -3.76 -18.58 13.52
C LEU A 264 -2.88 -19.16 12.41
N VAL A 265 -1.66 -18.65 12.27
CA VAL A 265 -0.73 -19.14 11.25
C VAL A 265 -0.24 -20.55 11.56
N VAL A 266 -0.01 -20.90 12.82
CA VAL A 266 0.32 -22.29 13.24
C VAL A 266 -0.78 -23.25 12.80
N LYS A 267 -2.03 -22.88 13.01
CA LYS A 267 -3.18 -23.70 12.58
C LYS A 267 -3.28 -23.78 11.06
N TYR A 268 -3.12 -22.66 10.36
CA TYR A 268 -3.19 -22.56 8.91
C TYR A 268 -2.06 -23.35 8.20
N MET A 269 -0.87 -23.38 8.78
CA MET A 269 0.32 -24.03 8.23
C MET A 269 0.61 -25.42 8.84
N ASP A 270 -0.38 -26.07 9.45
CA ASP A 270 -0.24 -27.41 10.07
C ASP A 270 0.91 -27.50 11.11
N GLY A 271 1.08 -26.46 11.93
CA GLY A 271 1.95 -26.48 13.11
C GLY A 271 3.45 -26.30 12.88
N THR A 272 3.87 -25.76 11.74
CA THR A 272 5.28 -25.79 11.33
C THR A 272 6.07 -24.49 11.47
N ILE A 273 5.73 -23.57 12.35
CA ILE A 273 6.55 -22.37 12.59
C ILE A 273 7.42 -22.52 13.84
N PRO A 274 8.67 -21.99 13.83
CA PRO A 274 9.53 -22.00 15.01
C PRO A 274 8.92 -21.16 16.14
N TYR A 275 9.17 -21.57 17.39
CA TYR A 275 8.73 -20.86 18.59
C TYR A 275 7.22 -20.56 18.64
N ALA A 276 6.39 -21.53 18.23
CA ALA A 276 4.93 -21.41 18.20
C ALA A 276 4.29 -21.00 19.55
N ASP A 277 4.97 -21.31 20.67
CA ASP A 277 4.50 -20.99 22.03
C ASP A 277 4.83 -19.55 22.48
N ALA A 278 5.62 -18.81 21.70
CA ALA A 278 5.99 -17.44 22.05
C ALA A 278 4.75 -16.51 22.17
N GLY A 279 4.85 -15.52 23.05
CA GLY A 279 3.82 -14.47 23.18
C GLY A 279 3.87 -13.44 22.06
N ALA A 280 5.02 -13.28 21.40
CA ALA A 280 5.20 -12.48 20.19
C ALA A 280 6.46 -12.92 19.44
N HIS A 281 6.50 -12.66 18.15
CA HIS A 281 7.69 -12.78 17.31
C HIS A 281 8.14 -11.40 16.80
N LEU A 282 9.47 -11.19 16.73
CA LEU A 282 10.08 -10.24 15.82
C LEU A 282 10.77 -10.99 14.69
N LEU A 283 10.37 -10.68 13.47
CA LEU A 283 11.04 -11.12 12.25
C LEU A 283 11.86 -9.92 11.73
N ILE A 284 13.17 -10.10 11.68
CA ILE A 284 14.11 -9.04 11.32
C ILE A 284 14.95 -9.51 10.14
N GLN A 285 15.10 -8.66 9.13
CA GLN A 285 16.09 -8.85 8.07
C GLN A 285 17.23 -7.87 8.28
N VAL A 286 18.46 -8.35 8.23
CA VAL A 286 19.67 -7.53 8.18
C VAL A 286 20.38 -7.76 6.87
N ASP A 287 21.02 -6.72 6.35
CA ASP A 287 21.77 -6.75 5.10
C ASP A 287 23.03 -5.86 5.20
N GLY A 288 24.02 -6.16 4.38
CA GLY A 288 25.32 -5.49 4.38
C GLY A 288 26.18 -5.87 3.18
N GLU A 289 27.43 -5.37 3.20
CA GLU A 289 28.40 -5.61 2.13
C GLU A 289 29.15 -6.95 2.25
N SER A 290 28.94 -7.68 3.35
CA SER A 290 29.54 -9.01 3.57
C SER A 290 28.77 -9.82 4.62
N ASP A 291 28.96 -11.14 4.62
CA ASP A 291 28.44 -12.02 5.67
C ASP A 291 28.98 -11.63 7.06
N ASP A 292 30.26 -11.25 7.17
CA ASP A 292 30.87 -10.83 8.45
C ASP A 292 30.17 -9.59 9.02
N GLU A 293 29.85 -8.60 8.19
CA GLU A 293 29.08 -7.43 8.60
C GLU A 293 27.68 -7.83 9.08
N VAL A 294 27.00 -8.68 8.35
CA VAL A 294 25.64 -9.15 8.68
C VAL A 294 25.63 -9.90 10.01
N TYR A 295 26.61 -10.82 10.24
CA TYR A 295 26.72 -11.54 11.52
C TYR A 295 27.12 -10.60 12.67
N SER A 296 27.94 -9.57 12.41
CA SER A 296 28.23 -8.52 13.40
C SER A 296 26.97 -7.75 13.79
N LEU A 297 26.09 -7.43 12.83
CA LEU A 297 24.81 -6.79 13.12
C LEU A 297 23.88 -7.70 13.93
N ILE A 298 23.81 -9.00 13.63
CA ILE A 298 23.03 -9.97 14.39
C ILE A 298 23.50 -10.05 15.86
N ASN A 299 24.82 -10.11 16.10
CA ASN A 299 25.38 -10.12 17.45
C ASN A 299 25.01 -8.84 18.21
N ARG A 300 25.13 -7.68 17.57
CA ARG A 300 24.72 -6.39 18.16
C ARG A 300 23.21 -6.33 18.45
N ILE A 301 22.37 -6.97 17.62
CA ILE A 301 20.92 -7.08 17.89
C ILE A 301 20.71 -7.95 19.14
N SER A 302 21.38 -9.11 19.26
CA SER A 302 21.33 -9.97 20.43
C SER A 302 21.65 -9.20 21.71
N ASP A 303 22.77 -8.45 21.71
CA ASP A 303 23.18 -7.61 22.83
C ASP A 303 22.14 -6.51 23.16
N ALA A 304 21.57 -5.87 22.10
CA ALA A 304 20.59 -4.80 22.28
C ALA A 304 19.26 -5.26 22.87
N VAL A 305 18.87 -6.52 22.66
CA VAL A 305 17.58 -7.07 23.15
C VAL A 305 17.75 -7.92 24.42
N ASP A 306 18.98 -8.10 24.92
CA ASP A 306 19.32 -8.91 26.10
C ASP A 306 18.76 -10.34 25.99
N ILE A 307 18.94 -10.96 24.83
CA ILE A 307 18.54 -12.32 24.54
C ILE A 307 19.78 -13.12 24.12
N GLU A 308 19.94 -14.31 24.70
CA GLU A 308 21.01 -15.25 24.36
C GLU A 308 20.94 -15.62 22.86
N GLN A 309 22.10 -15.69 22.20
CA GLN A 309 22.18 -15.92 20.75
C GLN A 309 21.55 -17.25 20.31
N ASP A 310 21.61 -18.30 21.15
CA ASP A 310 21.00 -19.60 20.90
C ASP A 310 19.46 -19.58 20.85
N LYS A 311 18.85 -18.51 21.37
CA LYS A 311 17.40 -18.26 21.29
C LYS A 311 16.99 -17.47 20.06
N ILE A 312 17.95 -16.96 19.29
CA ILE A 312 17.72 -16.25 18.03
C ILE A 312 17.84 -17.25 16.88
N LEU A 313 16.77 -17.51 16.17
CA LEU A 313 16.84 -18.31 14.97
C LEU A 313 17.40 -17.47 13.82
N VAL A 314 18.58 -17.81 13.34
CA VAL A 314 19.16 -17.27 12.12
C VAL A 314 18.81 -18.19 10.96
N ALA A 315 18.24 -17.68 9.89
CA ALA A 315 17.94 -18.47 8.70
C ALA A 315 19.23 -18.70 7.90
N ASP A 316 19.76 -19.91 7.97
CA ASP A 316 20.99 -20.32 7.29
C ASP A 316 20.78 -20.76 5.83
N SER A 317 19.54 -20.82 5.38
CA SER A 317 19.17 -21.22 4.02
C SER A 317 17.98 -20.43 3.51
N ILE A 318 17.90 -20.32 2.17
CA ILE A 318 16.74 -19.73 1.48
C ILE A 318 15.44 -20.45 1.88
N SER A 319 15.47 -21.75 2.12
CA SER A 319 14.30 -22.52 2.54
C SER A 319 13.80 -22.11 3.92
N GLN A 320 14.71 -21.89 4.89
CA GLN A 320 14.34 -21.40 6.23
C GLN A 320 13.81 -19.97 6.17
N SER A 321 14.50 -19.08 5.46
CA SER A 321 14.05 -17.71 5.22
C SER A 321 12.63 -17.67 4.64
N ASN A 322 12.41 -18.41 3.54
CA ASN A 322 11.10 -18.50 2.90
C ASN A 322 10.00 -19.02 3.85
N ARG A 323 10.32 -19.97 4.73
CA ARG A 323 9.37 -20.51 5.70
C ARG A 323 8.95 -19.48 6.74
N ILE A 324 9.90 -18.70 7.27
CA ILE A 324 9.63 -17.62 8.24
C ILE A 324 8.78 -16.53 7.58
N TRP A 325 9.18 -16.07 6.40
CA TRP A 325 8.43 -15.07 5.65
C TRP A 325 7.07 -15.56 5.17
N LYS A 326 6.94 -16.85 4.82
CA LYS A 326 5.65 -17.44 4.49
C LYS A 326 4.70 -17.35 5.67
N ALA A 327 5.16 -17.66 6.89
CA ALA A 327 4.34 -17.50 8.09
C ALA A 327 3.82 -16.07 8.24
N ARG A 328 4.69 -15.06 8.09
CA ARG A 328 4.28 -13.64 8.19
C ARG A 328 3.31 -13.22 7.07
N ARG A 329 3.54 -13.65 5.83
CA ARG A 329 2.68 -13.31 4.69
C ARG A 329 1.33 -14.02 4.71
N SER A 330 1.24 -15.23 5.28
CA SER A 330 0.00 -16.00 5.35
C SER A 330 -0.98 -15.56 6.45
N ILE A 331 -0.67 -14.49 7.20
CA ILE A 331 -1.58 -14.01 8.28
C ILE A 331 -2.96 -13.65 7.71
N ARG A 332 -3.02 -12.95 6.57
CA ARG A 332 -4.29 -12.54 5.95
C ARG A 332 -5.12 -13.71 5.49
N GLU A 333 -4.51 -14.73 4.86
CA GLU A 333 -5.18 -15.96 4.45
C GLU A 333 -5.68 -16.74 5.67
N ALA A 334 -4.87 -16.85 6.72
CA ALA A 334 -5.26 -17.50 7.96
C ALA A 334 -6.43 -16.79 8.66
N ILE A 335 -6.47 -15.45 8.63
CA ILE A 335 -7.60 -14.66 9.11
C ILE A 335 -8.84 -14.94 8.28
N ALA A 336 -8.74 -14.88 6.96
CA ALA A 336 -9.87 -15.09 6.05
C ALA A 336 -10.47 -16.50 6.18
N GLU A 337 -9.62 -17.52 6.40
CA GLU A 337 -10.08 -18.89 6.68
C GLU A 337 -10.80 -18.99 8.04
N SER A 338 -10.27 -18.33 9.07
CA SER A 338 -10.85 -18.34 10.42
C SER A 338 -12.13 -17.52 10.55
N SER A 339 -12.22 -16.40 9.83
CA SER A 339 -13.37 -15.49 9.80
C SER A 339 -13.42 -14.81 8.45
N PRO A 340 -14.25 -15.29 7.50
CA PRO A 340 -14.36 -14.72 6.15
C PRO A 340 -14.79 -13.24 6.13
N VAL A 341 -15.40 -12.76 7.22
CA VAL A 341 -15.77 -11.37 7.41
C VAL A 341 -15.00 -10.80 8.58
N PHE A 342 -14.24 -9.75 8.34
CA PHE A 342 -13.46 -9.02 9.34
C PHE A 342 -13.31 -7.54 8.96
N LEU A 343 -12.99 -6.70 9.92
CA LEU A 343 -12.57 -5.32 9.69
C LEU A 343 -11.05 -5.29 9.59
N ALA A 344 -10.52 -4.75 8.51
CA ALA A 344 -9.09 -4.57 8.32
C ALA A 344 -8.75 -3.07 8.33
N GLU A 345 -7.96 -2.66 9.32
CA GLU A 345 -7.46 -1.29 9.44
C GLU A 345 -5.94 -1.26 9.50
N ASP A 346 -5.35 -0.14 9.10
CA ASP A 346 -3.92 0.12 9.22
C ASP A 346 -3.70 1.51 9.82
N CYS A 347 -3.27 1.57 11.05
CA CYS A 347 -2.93 2.83 11.71
C CYS A 347 -1.42 2.96 11.88
N VAL A 348 -0.94 4.19 11.89
CA VAL A 348 0.45 4.49 12.26
C VAL A 348 0.46 5.27 13.56
N VAL A 349 1.35 4.88 14.46
CA VAL A 349 1.68 5.63 15.67
C VAL A 349 3.20 5.81 15.78
N PRO A 350 3.69 6.83 16.51
CA PRO A 350 5.13 6.90 16.81
C PRO A 350 5.62 5.58 17.40
N ARG A 351 6.74 5.05 16.92
CA ARG A 351 7.30 3.73 17.29
C ARG A 351 7.35 3.49 18.80
N SER A 352 7.69 4.53 19.57
CA SER A 352 7.82 4.44 21.02
C SER A 352 6.52 4.12 21.77
N VAL A 353 5.37 4.33 21.14
CA VAL A 353 4.04 4.14 21.75
C VAL A 353 3.23 2.99 21.13
N ILE A 354 3.82 2.19 20.24
CA ILE A 354 3.14 1.02 19.64
C ILE A 354 2.55 0.13 20.74
N HIS A 355 3.29 -0.20 21.80
CA HIS A 355 2.83 -1.04 22.89
C HIS A 355 1.63 -0.44 23.64
N VAL A 356 1.61 0.90 23.85
CA VAL A 356 0.48 1.61 24.45
C VAL A 356 -0.76 1.50 23.56
N PHE A 357 -0.56 1.72 22.26
CA PHE A 357 -1.63 1.62 21.27
C PHE A 357 -2.24 0.22 21.20
N LEU A 358 -1.41 -0.81 21.06
CA LEU A 358 -1.86 -2.21 20.98
C LEU A 358 -2.59 -2.64 22.26
N LYS A 359 -2.07 -2.27 23.44
CA LYS A 359 -2.74 -2.54 24.72
C LYS A 359 -4.11 -1.88 24.79
N ALA A 360 -4.21 -0.59 24.43
CA ALA A 360 -5.48 0.14 24.43
C ALA A 360 -6.50 -0.47 23.45
N LEU A 361 -6.04 -1.00 22.30
CA LEU A 361 -6.91 -1.73 21.36
C LEU A 361 -7.37 -3.07 21.92
N LYS A 362 -6.49 -3.85 22.55
CA LYS A 362 -6.88 -5.12 23.19
C LYS A 362 -7.93 -4.89 24.31
N GLU A 363 -7.75 -3.86 25.13
CA GLU A 363 -8.74 -3.49 26.14
C GLU A 363 -10.09 -3.10 25.52
N LEU A 364 -10.07 -2.33 24.42
CA LEU A 364 -11.27 -1.97 23.67
C LEU A 364 -12.00 -3.21 23.12
N PHE A 365 -11.28 -4.10 22.47
CA PHE A 365 -11.87 -5.29 21.83
C PHE A 365 -12.41 -6.27 22.90
N ASN A 366 -11.64 -6.52 23.95
CA ASN A 366 -12.07 -7.37 25.08
C ASN A 366 -13.35 -6.84 25.74
N LYS A 367 -13.44 -5.50 25.97
CA LYS A 367 -14.64 -4.88 26.55
C LYS A 367 -15.88 -5.04 25.67
N LYS A 368 -15.70 -5.13 24.34
CA LYS A 368 -16.78 -5.35 23.37
C LYS A 368 -16.99 -6.83 23.02
N GLY A 369 -16.23 -7.76 23.61
CA GLY A 369 -16.32 -9.20 23.31
C GLY A 369 -15.84 -9.55 21.90
N LEU A 370 -14.94 -8.73 21.32
CA LEU A 370 -14.43 -8.92 19.97
C LEU A 370 -13.07 -9.62 19.98
N SER A 371 -12.85 -10.49 19.01
CA SER A 371 -11.54 -11.07 18.74
C SER A 371 -10.81 -10.23 17.70
N SER A 372 -9.49 -10.07 17.88
CA SER A 372 -8.65 -9.33 16.94
C SER A 372 -7.33 -10.01 16.73
N VAL A 373 -6.69 -9.72 15.59
CA VAL A 373 -5.34 -10.14 15.23
C VAL A 373 -4.57 -8.89 14.85
N MET A 374 -3.44 -8.66 15.50
CA MET A 374 -2.59 -7.50 15.25
C MET A 374 -1.18 -7.93 14.87
N PHE A 375 -0.65 -7.30 13.85
CA PHE A 375 0.69 -7.52 13.32
C PHE A 375 1.13 -6.26 12.56
N GLY A 376 2.38 -6.18 12.13
CA GLY A 376 2.76 -5.01 11.35
C GLY A 376 4.25 -4.72 11.34
N HIS A 377 4.56 -3.51 10.86
CA HIS A 377 5.90 -3.02 10.64
C HIS A 377 6.37 -2.28 11.90
N ALA A 378 6.99 -3.03 12.85
CA ALA A 378 7.42 -2.44 14.12
C ALA A 378 8.49 -1.36 13.94
N GLY A 379 9.24 -1.43 12.85
CA GLY A 379 10.32 -0.50 12.54
C GLY A 379 9.86 0.92 12.16
N ASP A 380 8.62 1.10 11.69
CA ASP A 380 8.08 2.40 11.25
C ASP A 380 6.80 2.84 11.96
N GLY A 381 6.20 1.97 12.78
CA GLY A 381 5.03 2.31 13.57
C GLY A 381 3.69 1.91 12.94
N ASN A 382 3.72 1.26 11.79
CA ASN A 382 2.51 0.80 11.11
C ASN A 382 1.97 -0.49 11.72
N VAL A 383 0.71 -0.47 12.10
CA VAL A 383 0.00 -1.58 12.75
C VAL A 383 -1.22 -1.97 11.93
N HIS A 384 -1.24 -3.23 11.47
CA HIS A 384 -2.44 -3.84 10.89
C HIS A 384 -3.31 -4.39 12.01
N ILE A 385 -4.59 -4.05 11.94
CA ILE A 385 -5.59 -4.34 12.97
C ILE A 385 -6.75 -5.06 12.29
N ASP A 386 -6.81 -6.36 12.46
CA ASP A 386 -7.90 -7.18 11.92
C ASP A 386 -8.84 -7.60 13.06
N VAL A 387 -10.08 -7.08 13.03
CA VAL A 387 -11.12 -7.43 14.02
C VAL A 387 -12.08 -8.42 13.39
N LEU A 388 -12.23 -9.58 14.00
CA LEU A 388 -12.94 -10.72 13.44
C LEU A 388 -14.44 -10.65 13.79
N LYS A 389 -15.32 -10.82 12.78
CA LYS A 389 -16.77 -10.89 13.00
C LYS A 389 -17.18 -12.18 13.76
N LYS A 390 -16.49 -13.30 13.42
CA LYS A 390 -16.85 -14.64 13.92
C LYS A 390 -18.38 -14.91 13.87
N ASP A 391 -18.96 -15.30 14.99
CA ASP A 391 -20.38 -15.71 15.09
C ASP A 391 -21.35 -14.54 15.23
N MET A 392 -20.87 -13.28 15.30
CA MET A 392 -21.74 -12.10 15.38
C MET A 392 -22.68 -12.03 14.18
N GLU A 393 -23.94 -11.65 14.40
CA GLU A 393 -24.90 -11.45 13.33
C GLU A 393 -24.45 -10.31 12.39
N TYR A 394 -24.65 -10.47 11.07
CA TYR A 394 -24.08 -9.53 10.06
C TYR A 394 -24.65 -8.11 10.18
N GLY A 395 -25.93 -7.97 10.54
CA GLY A 395 -26.56 -6.67 10.75
C GLY A 395 -26.04 -5.95 12.01
N GLU A 396 -25.73 -6.68 13.08
CA GLU A 396 -25.10 -6.14 14.29
C GLU A 396 -23.67 -5.71 14.00
N TRP A 397 -22.91 -6.56 13.26
CA TRP A 397 -21.57 -6.25 12.81
C TRP A 397 -21.50 -4.94 12.02
N LYS A 398 -22.36 -4.77 11.01
CA LYS A 398 -22.41 -3.53 10.22
C LYS A 398 -22.74 -2.28 11.05
N LYS A 399 -23.60 -2.39 12.03
CA LYS A 399 -23.93 -1.27 12.93
C LYS A 399 -22.77 -0.89 13.85
N LEU A 400 -21.94 -1.86 14.24
CA LEU A 400 -20.78 -1.65 15.10
C LEU A 400 -19.63 -0.95 14.41
N LEU A 401 -19.42 -1.21 13.10
CA LEU A 401 -18.22 -0.78 12.35
C LEU A 401 -17.91 0.73 12.44
N PRO A 402 -18.86 1.67 12.25
CA PRO A 402 -18.55 3.10 12.29
C PRO A 402 -17.97 3.54 13.64
N GLU A 403 -18.62 3.13 14.76
CA GLU A 403 -18.16 3.44 16.11
C GLU A 403 -16.80 2.80 16.40
N LEU A 404 -16.62 1.55 15.97
CA LEU A 404 -15.37 0.81 16.18
C LEU A 404 -14.20 1.47 15.47
N LYS A 405 -14.37 1.85 14.20
CA LYS A 405 -13.38 2.60 13.42
C LYS A 405 -13.01 3.92 14.09
N GLU A 406 -14.02 4.72 14.47
CA GLU A 406 -13.80 5.98 15.18
C GLU A 406 -12.96 5.76 16.45
N GLN A 407 -13.29 4.74 17.25
CA GLN A 407 -12.55 4.44 18.49
C GLN A 407 -11.11 3.97 18.23
N ILE A 408 -10.85 3.21 17.15
CA ILE A 408 -9.50 2.82 16.74
C ILE A 408 -8.69 4.07 16.34
N TYR A 409 -9.24 4.87 15.43
CA TYR A 409 -8.56 6.06 14.90
C TYR A 409 -8.28 7.11 15.97
N ARG A 410 -9.23 7.35 16.87
CA ARG A 410 -9.03 8.30 17.99
C ARG A 410 -7.85 7.90 18.86
N ARG A 411 -7.69 6.60 19.17
CA ARG A 411 -6.53 6.11 19.93
C ARG A 411 -5.21 6.32 19.21
N ALA A 412 -5.19 6.10 17.91
CA ALA A 412 -3.98 6.37 17.12
C ALA A 412 -3.63 7.87 17.14
N ILE A 413 -4.62 8.75 16.92
CA ILE A 413 -4.45 10.21 16.88
C ILE A 413 -4.06 10.75 18.24
N ASP A 414 -4.69 10.31 19.34
CA ASP A 414 -4.37 10.72 20.71
C ASP A 414 -2.91 10.39 21.10
N LEU A 415 -2.30 9.40 20.44
CA LEU A 415 -0.90 9.03 20.58
C LEU A 415 0.03 9.72 19.58
N GLY A 416 -0.46 10.71 18.82
CA GLY A 416 0.31 11.43 17.80
C GLY A 416 0.46 10.68 16.47
N GLY A 417 -0.42 9.71 16.21
CA GLY A 417 -0.46 8.92 14.99
C GLY A 417 -1.46 9.43 13.94
N THR A 418 -1.80 8.56 12.99
CA THR A 418 -2.75 8.85 11.90
C THR A 418 -3.62 7.64 11.56
N ILE A 419 -4.69 7.87 10.78
CA ILE A 419 -5.73 6.87 10.47
C ILE A 419 -5.33 5.82 9.43
N THR A 420 -4.25 6.05 8.67
CA THR A 420 -3.74 5.10 7.69
C THR A 420 -2.23 5.29 7.51
N GLY A 421 -1.50 4.18 7.39
CA GLY A 421 -0.06 4.17 7.18
C GLY A 421 0.33 4.04 5.70
N GLU A 422 -0.29 3.08 5.03
CA GLU A 422 0.09 2.72 3.66
C GLU A 422 -1.11 2.44 2.73
N HIS A 423 -2.31 2.16 3.27
CA HIS A 423 -3.47 1.80 2.44
C HIS A 423 -4.17 2.98 1.80
N GLY A 424 -3.91 4.22 2.23
CA GLY A 424 -4.60 5.41 1.76
C GLY A 424 -5.96 5.63 2.42
N VAL A 425 -6.59 6.75 2.07
CA VAL A 425 -7.93 7.14 2.54
C VAL A 425 -9.02 6.47 1.70
N GLY A 426 -8.89 6.52 0.38
CA GLY A 426 -9.81 5.93 -0.58
C GLY A 426 -11.25 6.39 -0.41
N TYR A 427 -12.15 5.42 -0.56
CA TYR A 427 -13.58 5.58 -0.30
C TYR A 427 -13.96 5.26 1.15
N LEU A 428 -13.26 4.31 1.79
CA LEU A 428 -13.65 3.77 3.09
C LEU A 428 -13.33 4.68 4.27
N ARG A 429 -12.26 5.48 4.19
CA ARG A 429 -11.78 6.31 5.31
C ARG A 429 -12.09 7.79 5.17
N LYS A 430 -12.66 8.23 4.06
CA LYS A 430 -12.91 9.65 3.78
C LYS A 430 -13.75 10.35 4.85
N GLU A 431 -14.72 9.67 5.44
CA GLU A 431 -15.58 10.24 6.49
C GLU A 431 -14.81 10.49 7.81
N TYR A 432 -13.64 9.86 7.98
CA TYR A 432 -12.78 10.01 9.15
C TYR A 432 -11.61 10.97 8.92
N LEU A 433 -11.49 11.55 7.73
CA LEU A 433 -10.37 12.44 7.37
C LEU A 433 -10.28 13.63 8.33
N THR A 434 -11.42 14.20 8.75
CA THR A 434 -11.51 15.33 9.69
C THR A 434 -11.01 14.98 11.11
N MET A 435 -10.81 13.71 11.43
CA MET A 435 -10.19 13.30 12.69
C MET A 435 -8.66 13.49 12.65
N ALA A 436 -8.06 13.29 11.46
CA ALA A 436 -6.61 13.32 11.28
C ALA A 436 -6.09 14.68 10.77
N LEU A 437 -6.90 15.42 10.02
CA LEU A 437 -6.52 16.68 9.40
C LEU A 437 -7.43 17.81 9.84
N SER A 438 -6.86 19.02 9.99
CA SER A 438 -7.62 20.23 10.25
C SER A 438 -8.43 20.67 9.04
N ASP A 439 -9.49 21.46 9.26
CA ASP A 439 -10.31 22.05 8.19
C ASP A 439 -9.47 22.87 7.21
N ALA A 440 -8.43 23.55 7.71
CA ALA A 440 -7.52 24.35 6.88
C ALA A 440 -6.68 23.48 5.94
N GLU A 441 -6.19 22.32 6.41
CA GLU A 441 -5.44 21.36 5.58
C GLU A 441 -6.36 20.73 4.53
N ILE A 442 -7.56 20.33 4.89
CA ILE A 442 -8.55 19.77 3.97
C ILE A 442 -8.91 20.81 2.90
N ALA A 443 -9.18 22.05 3.30
CA ALA A 443 -9.49 23.14 2.36
C ALA A 443 -8.32 23.45 1.41
N LEU A 444 -7.07 23.33 1.88
CA LEU A 444 -5.89 23.49 1.02
C LEU A 444 -5.79 22.35 0.00
N GLN A 445 -5.95 21.10 0.42
CA GLN A 445 -5.94 19.94 -0.47
C GLN A 445 -7.07 20.02 -1.53
N GLN A 446 -8.26 20.47 -1.15
CA GLN A 446 -9.38 20.68 -2.10
C GLN A 446 -9.07 21.76 -3.13
N ARG A 447 -8.36 22.84 -2.76
CA ARG A 447 -7.90 23.84 -3.73
C ARG A 447 -6.89 23.26 -4.71
N ILE A 448 -5.98 22.37 -4.26
CA ILE A 448 -5.06 21.65 -5.13
C ILE A 448 -5.86 20.76 -6.09
N LYS A 449 -6.80 19.95 -5.57
CA LYS A 449 -7.70 19.14 -6.41
C LYS A 449 -8.39 19.98 -7.48
N LYS A 450 -8.93 21.12 -7.10
CA LYS A 450 -9.64 22.02 -8.02
C LYS A 450 -8.74 22.65 -9.10
N ALA A 451 -7.46 22.87 -8.78
CA ALA A 451 -6.47 23.38 -9.73
C ALA A 451 -6.11 22.31 -10.78
N PHE A 452 -5.99 21.04 -10.40
CA PHE A 452 -5.64 19.94 -11.30
C PHE A 452 -6.86 19.40 -12.08
N ASP A 453 -8.03 19.41 -11.47
CA ASP A 453 -9.28 18.85 -12.01
C ASP A 453 -10.46 19.79 -11.77
N PRO A 454 -10.56 20.87 -12.55
CA PRO A 454 -11.64 21.88 -12.39
C PRO A 454 -13.06 21.33 -12.51
N ASN A 455 -13.26 20.28 -13.31
CA ASN A 455 -14.56 19.65 -13.53
C ASN A 455 -14.85 18.47 -12.59
N SER A 456 -13.88 18.11 -11.73
CA SER A 456 -13.98 17.00 -10.76
C SER A 456 -14.35 15.67 -11.40
N ILE A 457 -13.74 15.35 -12.54
CA ILE A 457 -13.97 14.09 -13.25
C ILE A 457 -13.06 12.95 -12.77
N LEU A 458 -11.83 13.26 -12.26
CA LEU A 458 -10.84 12.27 -11.87
C LEU A 458 -11.17 11.68 -10.49
N ASN A 459 -11.40 10.40 -10.46
CA ASN A 459 -11.63 9.54 -9.30
C ASN A 459 -12.53 10.18 -8.22
N PRO A 460 -13.71 10.69 -8.58
CA PRO A 460 -14.56 11.44 -7.66
C PRO A 460 -15.11 10.56 -6.54
N GLY A 461 -15.33 11.17 -5.36
CA GLY A 461 -15.86 10.50 -4.18
C GLY A 461 -14.80 9.76 -3.36
N LYS A 462 -13.51 10.03 -3.60
CA LYS A 462 -12.36 9.54 -2.85
C LYS A 462 -11.73 10.66 -2.04
N ILE A 463 -10.99 10.29 -1.00
CA ILE A 463 -10.22 11.15 -0.09
C ILE A 463 -11.12 12.08 0.74
N PHE A 464 -11.97 12.89 0.11
CA PHE A 464 -12.80 13.89 0.80
C PHE A 464 -14.21 13.37 1.08
N PRO A 465 -14.80 13.72 2.25
CA PRO A 465 -16.14 13.23 2.66
C PRO A 465 -17.32 13.81 1.85
N PHE A 466 -17.11 14.86 1.06
CA PHE A 466 -18.16 15.60 0.31
C PHE A 466 -17.76 15.95 -1.12
#